data_2ba9fcf00500d57ec4ec279331a54f96
#
_entry.id   2ba9fcf00500d57ec4ec279331a54f96
#
_cell.length_a   1.000
_cell.length_b   1.000
_cell.length_c   1.000
_cell.angle_alpha   90.00
_cell.angle_beta   90.00
_cell.angle_gamma   90.00
#
_symmetry.space_group_name_H-M   'P 1'
#
loop_
_entity.id
_entity.type
_entity.pdbx_description
1 polymer ?
#
loop_
_entity_poly.entity_id
_entity_poly.type
_entity_poly.pdbx_seq_one_letter_code
_entity_poly.pdbx_strand_id
1 'polypeptide(L)'
;MVITPFLCQVLYIALPAILDTNPFQNTDEDSDKKPQEVETVISIFQTTYDVVKTYSVHEDIIHQLFAYLFFFTNASLFNTLMERGAGGKFYRWAKGAQIRGNLDLLESWAAQVQLQDEANDYLNRLSTATDLLATPKVQLLQVCPFLGFKAFQAAKKQLGEVLIRNHFCSFLPMFT
;
A
#
# COMPACT_ATOMS: atom_id res chain seq x y z
N MET A 1 -10.39 -23.38 4.93
CA MET A 1 -9.41 -22.32 5.20
C MET A 1 -10.19 -21.02 5.34
N VAL A 2 -10.70 -20.73 6.55
CA VAL A 2 -11.69 -19.66 6.80
C VAL A 2 -11.04 -18.36 7.33
N ILE A 3 -9.77 -18.40 7.73
CA ILE A 3 -9.06 -17.29 8.39
C ILE A 3 -8.77 -16.14 7.41
N THR A 4 -8.41 -16.47 6.18
CA THR A 4 -7.98 -15.49 5.17
C THR A 4 -9.07 -14.45 4.81
N PRO A 5 -10.34 -14.84 4.56
CA PRO A 5 -11.39 -13.86 4.23
C PRO A 5 -11.66 -12.88 5.38
N PHE A 6 -11.68 -13.38 6.62
CA PHE A 6 -11.88 -12.53 7.80
C PHE A 6 -10.73 -11.53 7.97
N LEU A 7 -9.51 -11.99 7.81
CA LEU A 7 -8.32 -11.15 7.91
C LEU A 7 -8.29 -10.06 6.83
N CYS A 8 -8.65 -10.41 5.59
CA CYS A 8 -8.79 -9.44 4.50
C CYS A 8 -9.89 -8.41 4.78
N GLN A 9 -10.99 -8.80 5.40
CA GLN A 9 -12.06 -7.87 5.76
C GLN A 9 -11.60 -6.87 6.83
N VAL A 10 -10.89 -7.35 7.87
CA VAL A 10 -10.33 -6.48 8.92
C VAL A 10 -9.30 -5.52 8.32
N LEU A 11 -8.39 -6.02 7.47
CA LEU A 11 -7.43 -5.20 6.75
C LEU A 11 -8.12 -4.18 5.85
N TYR A 12 -9.13 -4.56 5.08
CA TYR A 12 -9.84 -3.65 4.18
C TYR A 12 -10.40 -2.42 4.89
N ILE A 13 -10.87 -2.59 6.14
CA ILE A 13 -11.39 -1.48 6.96
C ILE A 13 -10.24 -0.57 7.44
N ALA A 14 -9.09 -1.14 7.78
CA ALA A 14 -7.96 -0.40 8.35
C ALA A 14 -7.06 0.26 7.29
N LEU A 15 -6.92 -0.35 6.11
CA LEU A 15 -6.00 0.08 5.04
C LEU A 15 -6.13 1.53 4.58
N PRO A 16 -7.33 2.18 4.53
CA PRO A 16 -7.44 3.58 4.17
C PRO A 16 -6.58 4.52 5.02
N ALA A 17 -6.25 4.14 6.25
CA ALA A 17 -5.37 4.88 7.13
C ALA A 17 -3.99 5.15 6.49
N ILE A 18 -3.44 4.21 5.72
CA ILE A 18 -2.17 4.39 5.02
C ILE A 18 -2.24 5.56 4.02
N LEU A 19 -3.40 5.75 3.38
CA LEU A 19 -3.60 6.84 2.43
C LEU A 19 -3.94 8.16 3.10
N ASP A 20 -4.59 8.15 4.27
CA ASP A 20 -5.22 9.33 4.86
C ASP A 20 -4.41 9.95 6.00
N THR A 21 -3.68 9.15 6.78
CA THR A 21 -2.91 9.63 7.94
C THR A 21 -1.64 10.37 7.53
N ASN A 22 -1.35 11.49 8.18
CA ASN A 22 -0.13 12.26 7.95
C ASN A 22 0.96 11.90 8.96
N PRO A 23 2.03 11.19 8.54
CA PRO A 23 3.10 10.79 9.46
C PRO A 23 3.98 11.96 9.93
N PHE A 24 3.84 13.14 9.30
CA PHE A 24 4.66 14.32 9.58
C PHE A 24 3.94 15.40 10.40
N GLN A 25 2.67 15.21 10.77
CA GLN A 25 1.99 16.11 11.69
C GLN A 25 2.34 15.73 13.12
N ASN A 26 3.38 16.37 13.65
CA ASN A 26 3.56 16.49 15.09
C ASN A 26 2.47 17.45 15.61
N THR A 27 1.42 16.90 16.19
CA THR A 27 0.57 17.69 17.10
C THR A 27 1.40 17.96 18.35
N ASP A 28 1.48 19.24 18.72
CA ASP A 28 2.25 19.78 19.81
C ASP A 28 2.41 18.88 21.05
N GLU A 29 3.64 18.80 21.57
CA GLU A 29 4.04 18.53 22.95
C GLU A 29 3.76 17.17 23.61
N ASP A 30 3.57 16.05 22.85
CA ASP A 30 3.82 14.72 23.44
C ASP A 30 4.40 13.79 22.37
N SER A 31 5.71 13.77 22.29
CA SER A 31 6.50 13.39 21.10
C SER A 31 6.67 11.88 20.86
N ASP A 32 5.85 11.01 21.44
CA ASP A 32 5.98 9.55 21.29
C ASP A 32 4.76 8.85 20.65
N LYS A 33 3.77 9.60 20.20
CA LYS A 33 2.62 9.00 19.50
C LYS A 33 2.83 9.02 17.99
N LYS A 34 3.33 7.90 17.46
CA LYS A 34 3.20 7.53 16.04
C LYS A 34 1.73 7.68 15.60
N PRO A 35 1.44 7.91 14.31
CA PRO A 35 0.08 8.04 13.82
C PRO A 35 -0.73 6.77 14.14
N GLN A 36 -1.57 6.85 15.15
CA GLN A 36 -2.30 5.73 15.77
C GLN A 36 -3.07 4.87 14.76
N GLU A 37 -3.45 5.45 13.64
CA GLU A 37 -4.21 4.76 12.59
C GLU A 37 -3.35 3.82 11.73
N VAL A 38 -2.11 4.22 11.38
CA VAL A 38 -1.17 3.35 10.64
C VAL A 38 -0.65 2.24 11.53
N GLU A 39 -0.43 2.53 12.82
CA GLU A 39 -0.08 1.51 13.81
C GLU A 39 -1.14 0.42 13.92
N THR A 40 -2.41 0.76 13.73
CA THR A 40 -3.49 -0.24 13.71
C THR A 40 -3.28 -1.23 12.57
N VAL A 41 -2.91 -0.77 11.38
CA VAL A 41 -2.60 -1.68 10.26
C VAL A 41 -1.41 -2.58 10.61
N ILE A 42 -0.32 -2.00 11.11
CA ILE A 42 0.88 -2.76 11.49
C ILE A 42 0.55 -3.76 12.61
N SER A 43 -0.29 -3.38 13.59
CA SER A 43 -0.70 -4.26 14.68
C SER A 43 -1.51 -5.48 14.19
N ILE A 44 -2.31 -5.32 13.13
CA ILE A 44 -3.03 -6.44 12.51
C ILE A 44 -2.03 -7.44 11.90
N PHE A 45 -1.02 -6.94 11.17
CA PHE A 45 0.04 -7.77 10.63
C PHE A 45 0.84 -8.46 11.75
N GLN A 46 1.24 -7.71 12.79
CA GLN A 46 1.98 -8.25 13.93
C GLN A 46 1.19 -9.33 14.67
N THR A 47 -0.07 -9.05 15.00
CA THR A 47 -0.93 -10.03 15.67
C THR A 47 -1.09 -11.30 14.84
N THR A 48 -1.25 -11.15 13.53
CA THR A 48 -1.32 -12.31 12.60
C THR A 48 -0.04 -13.12 12.64
N TYR A 49 1.12 -12.44 12.61
CA TYR A 49 2.42 -13.09 12.69
C TYR A 49 2.61 -13.83 14.01
N ASP A 50 2.28 -13.21 15.13
CA ASP A 50 2.39 -13.81 16.47
C ASP A 50 1.49 -15.05 16.61
N VAL A 51 0.28 -14.99 16.08
CA VAL A 51 -0.65 -16.13 16.09
C VAL A 51 -0.07 -17.30 15.30
N VAL A 52 0.39 -17.11 14.07
CA VAL A 52 0.92 -18.22 13.26
C VAL A 52 2.22 -18.78 13.85
N LYS A 53 3.05 -17.97 14.47
CA LYS A 53 4.25 -18.42 15.19
C LYS A 53 3.89 -19.19 16.47
N THR A 54 2.91 -18.74 17.24
CA THR A 54 2.44 -19.42 18.47
C THR A 54 1.92 -20.83 18.15
N TYR A 55 1.23 -21.01 17.02
CA TYR A 55 0.74 -22.32 16.59
C TYR A 55 1.79 -23.12 15.80
N SER A 56 3.04 -22.68 15.76
CA SER A 56 4.15 -23.35 15.05
C SER A 56 3.82 -23.72 13.59
N VAL A 57 3.16 -22.81 12.89
CA VAL A 57 2.87 -22.95 11.46
C VAL A 57 4.20 -22.99 10.70
N HIS A 58 4.28 -23.87 9.69
CA HIS A 58 5.49 -24.01 8.87
C HIS A 58 5.84 -22.69 8.16
N GLU A 59 7.13 -22.38 8.08
CA GLU A 59 7.63 -21.11 7.50
C GLU A 59 7.08 -20.85 6.09
N ASP A 60 7.10 -21.85 5.20
CA ASP A 60 6.58 -21.68 3.82
C ASP A 60 5.10 -21.24 3.80
N ILE A 61 4.31 -21.71 4.76
CA ILE A 61 2.89 -21.30 4.89
C ILE A 61 2.80 -19.87 5.40
N ILE A 62 3.68 -19.47 6.32
CA ILE A 62 3.77 -18.10 6.81
C ILE A 62 4.13 -17.15 5.66
N HIS A 63 5.17 -17.47 4.88
CA HIS A 63 5.57 -16.69 3.71
C HIS A 63 4.44 -16.58 2.68
N GLN A 64 3.73 -17.67 2.36
CA GLN A 64 2.59 -17.65 1.45
C GLN A 64 1.43 -16.80 1.98
N LEU A 65 1.13 -16.88 3.27
CA LEU A 65 0.08 -16.08 3.90
C LEU A 65 0.40 -14.58 3.79
N PHE A 66 1.62 -14.18 4.14
CA PHE A 66 2.01 -12.77 4.10
C PHE A 66 2.19 -12.26 2.68
N ALA A 67 2.69 -13.06 1.74
CA ALA A 67 2.66 -12.75 0.32
C ALA A 67 1.24 -12.40 -0.16
N TYR A 68 0.25 -13.20 0.23
CA TYR A 68 -1.16 -12.93 -0.08
C TYR A 68 -1.67 -11.64 0.59
N LEU A 69 -1.34 -11.40 1.86
CA LEU A 69 -1.77 -10.20 2.57
C LEU A 69 -1.15 -8.93 1.98
N PHE A 70 0.14 -8.95 1.61
CA PHE A 70 0.79 -7.83 0.92
C PHE A 70 0.20 -7.60 -0.48
N PHE A 71 -0.07 -8.68 -1.23
CA PHE A 71 -0.76 -8.57 -2.51
C PHE A 71 -2.14 -7.93 -2.35
N PHE A 72 -2.93 -8.36 -1.38
CA PHE A 72 -4.25 -7.79 -1.08
C PHE A 72 -4.15 -6.32 -0.70
N THR A 73 -3.20 -5.97 0.17
CA THR A 73 -2.91 -4.60 0.58
C THR A 73 -2.56 -3.72 -0.61
N ASN A 74 -1.64 -4.20 -1.46
CA ASN A 74 -1.24 -3.51 -2.68
C ASN A 74 -2.43 -3.27 -3.62
N ALA A 75 -3.22 -4.30 -3.88
CA ALA A 75 -4.37 -4.18 -4.78
C ALA A 75 -5.42 -3.20 -4.23
N SER A 76 -5.77 -3.30 -2.95
CA SER A 76 -6.78 -2.45 -2.30
C SER A 76 -6.35 -0.99 -2.28
N LEU A 77 -5.13 -0.71 -1.82
CA LEU A 77 -4.61 0.66 -1.72
C LEU A 77 -4.35 1.28 -3.09
N PHE A 78 -3.80 0.50 -4.03
CA PHE A 78 -3.54 0.99 -5.38
C PHE A 78 -4.85 1.36 -6.10
N ASN A 79 -5.88 0.53 -6.00
CA ASN A 79 -7.19 0.81 -6.58
C ASN A 79 -7.81 2.07 -5.96
N THR A 80 -7.80 2.18 -4.62
CA THR A 80 -8.29 3.36 -3.91
C THR A 80 -7.51 4.62 -4.29
N LEU A 81 -6.19 4.50 -4.45
CA LEU A 81 -5.33 5.61 -4.91
C LEU A 81 -5.73 6.08 -6.32
N MET A 82 -5.99 5.15 -7.23
CA MET A 82 -6.39 5.47 -8.61
C MET A 82 -7.80 6.09 -8.66
N GLU A 83 -8.76 5.55 -7.91
CA GLU A 83 -10.13 6.07 -7.83
C GLU A 83 -10.15 7.50 -7.26
N ARG A 84 -9.49 7.74 -6.14
CA ARG A 84 -9.40 9.07 -5.50
C ARG A 84 -8.63 10.06 -6.36
N GLY A 85 -7.68 9.59 -7.14
CA GLY A 85 -6.86 10.41 -8.02
C GLY A 85 -7.56 10.90 -9.28
N ALA A 86 -8.67 10.27 -9.69
CA ALA A 86 -9.39 10.61 -10.92
C ALA A 86 -9.88 12.08 -10.94
N GLY A 87 -10.15 12.68 -9.77
CA GLY A 87 -10.54 14.10 -9.63
C GLY A 87 -9.39 15.12 -9.69
N GLY A 88 -8.15 14.70 -9.83
CA GLY A 88 -6.96 15.54 -10.00
C GLY A 88 -6.48 16.31 -8.76
N LYS A 89 -7.31 16.47 -7.74
CA LYS A 89 -6.96 17.21 -6.50
C LYS A 89 -6.15 16.37 -5.49
N PHE A 90 -6.24 15.06 -5.59
CA PHE A 90 -5.58 14.12 -4.68
C PHE A 90 -4.08 13.98 -4.96
N TYR A 91 -3.67 14.07 -6.22
CA TYR A 91 -2.29 13.91 -6.64
C TYR A 91 -1.45 15.17 -6.38
N ARG A 92 -1.04 15.35 -5.13
CA ARG A 92 -0.10 16.39 -4.70
C ARG A 92 1.17 15.73 -4.20
N TRP A 93 2.32 16.39 -4.41
CA TRP A 93 3.61 15.93 -3.91
C TRP A 93 3.58 15.60 -2.39
N ALA A 94 3.04 16.51 -1.58
CA ALA A 94 2.93 16.30 -0.13
C ALA A 94 2.11 15.05 0.23
N LYS A 95 1.07 14.73 -0.55
CA LYS A 95 0.27 13.52 -0.35
C LYS A 95 1.04 12.26 -0.74
N GLY A 96 1.81 12.32 -1.83
CA GLY A 96 2.72 11.24 -2.24
C GLY A 96 3.76 10.94 -1.16
N ALA A 97 4.44 11.97 -0.64
CA ALA A 97 5.42 11.83 0.43
C ALA A 97 4.81 11.27 1.73
N GLN A 98 3.59 11.70 2.07
CA GLN A 98 2.85 11.18 3.21
C GLN A 98 2.55 9.68 3.08
N ILE A 99 2.01 9.26 1.94
CA ILE A 99 1.68 7.84 1.69
C ILE A 99 2.96 7.00 1.68
N ARG A 100 4.04 7.52 1.07
CA ARG A 100 5.34 6.83 1.07
C ARG A 100 5.86 6.61 2.49
N GLY A 101 5.82 7.65 3.34
CA GLY A 101 6.25 7.53 4.73
C GLY A 101 5.45 6.48 5.52
N ASN A 102 4.14 6.38 5.29
CA ASN A 102 3.31 5.36 5.92
C ASN A 102 3.64 3.94 5.39
N LEU A 103 3.96 3.83 4.10
CA LEU A 103 4.34 2.57 3.49
C LEU A 103 5.72 2.10 4.00
N ASP A 104 6.67 3.03 4.19
CA ASP A 104 7.98 2.76 4.76
C ASP A 104 7.88 2.14 6.17
N LEU A 105 6.89 2.52 6.96
CA LEU A 105 6.64 1.91 8.27
C LEU A 105 6.22 0.44 8.15
N LEU A 106 5.36 0.11 7.19
CA LEU A 106 4.94 -1.27 6.92
C LEU A 106 6.10 -2.11 6.36
N GLU A 107 6.86 -1.57 5.41
CA GLU A 107 8.05 -2.23 4.84
C GLU A 107 9.14 -2.45 5.92
N SER A 108 9.34 -1.48 6.82
CA SER A 108 10.26 -1.60 7.96
C SER A 108 9.82 -2.69 8.95
N TRP A 109 8.53 -2.81 9.21
CA TRP A 109 7.98 -3.90 10.00
C TRP A 109 8.24 -5.26 9.34
N ALA A 110 7.98 -5.39 8.04
CA ALA A 110 8.21 -6.62 7.30
C ALA A 110 9.69 -7.05 7.36
N ALA A 111 10.62 -6.10 7.27
CA ALA A 111 12.06 -6.36 7.41
C ALA A 111 12.41 -6.90 8.82
N GLN A 112 11.78 -6.38 9.88
CA GLN A 112 12.02 -6.84 11.26
C GLN A 112 11.59 -8.29 11.48
N VAL A 113 10.52 -8.75 10.80
CA VAL A 113 9.99 -10.12 10.93
C VAL A 113 10.48 -11.06 9.81
N GLN A 114 11.49 -10.65 9.02
CA GLN A 114 12.09 -11.44 7.92
C GLN A 114 11.12 -11.74 6.76
N LEU A 115 10.17 -10.85 6.49
CA LEU A 115 9.23 -10.91 5.39
C LEU A 115 9.48 -9.78 4.36
N GLN A 116 10.71 -9.29 4.28
CA GLN A 116 11.07 -8.18 3.39
C GLN A 116 10.94 -8.53 1.92
N ASP A 117 11.28 -9.76 1.55
CA ASP A 117 11.23 -10.21 0.15
C ASP A 117 9.78 -10.25 -0.34
N GLU A 118 8.85 -10.77 0.47
CA GLU A 118 7.42 -10.75 0.16
C GLU A 118 6.87 -9.33 0.07
N ALA A 119 7.27 -8.46 1.00
CA ALA A 119 6.86 -7.06 0.96
C ALA A 119 7.36 -6.37 -0.32
N ASN A 120 8.63 -6.55 -0.68
CA ASN A 120 9.21 -5.98 -1.89
C ASN A 120 8.52 -6.48 -3.17
N ASP A 121 8.25 -7.78 -3.25
CA ASP A 121 7.65 -8.39 -4.43
C ASP A 121 6.19 -7.97 -4.62
N TYR A 122 5.43 -7.95 -3.55
CA TYR A 122 3.97 -7.76 -3.62
C TYR A 122 3.48 -6.33 -3.38
N LEU A 123 4.26 -5.45 -2.71
CA LEU A 123 3.93 -4.02 -2.55
C LEU A 123 4.53 -3.14 -3.66
N ASN A 124 5.37 -3.68 -4.53
CA ASN A 124 6.15 -2.94 -5.53
C ASN A 124 5.31 -1.94 -6.37
N ARG A 125 4.11 -2.31 -6.80
CA ARG A 125 3.28 -1.43 -7.64
C ARG A 125 2.81 -0.19 -6.88
N LEU A 126 2.37 -0.38 -5.63
CA LEU A 126 1.96 0.72 -4.78
C LEU A 126 3.17 1.59 -4.41
N SER A 127 4.29 0.97 -4.05
CA SER A 127 5.54 1.64 -3.75
C SER A 127 6.01 2.50 -4.92
N THR A 128 6.11 1.94 -6.12
CA THR A 128 6.47 2.68 -7.34
C THR A 128 5.50 3.82 -7.64
N ALA A 129 4.19 3.61 -7.46
CA ALA A 129 3.19 4.65 -7.69
C ALA A 129 3.34 5.81 -6.70
N THR A 130 3.61 5.50 -5.43
CA THR A 130 3.81 6.53 -4.39
C THR A 130 5.13 7.27 -4.55
N ASP A 131 6.20 6.59 -4.98
CA ASP A 131 7.49 7.22 -5.32
C ASP A 131 7.32 8.22 -6.47
N LEU A 132 6.57 7.82 -7.50
CA LEU A 132 6.26 8.70 -8.61
C LEU A 132 5.45 9.94 -8.17
N LEU A 133 4.49 9.76 -7.26
CA LEU A 133 3.69 10.85 -6.70
C LEU A 133 4.53 11.76 -5.79
N ALA A 134 5.46 11.19 -5.03
CA ALA A 134 6.36 11.88 -4.13
C ALA A 134 7.53 12.58 -4.87
N THR A 135 7.74 12.29 -6.17
CA THR A 135 8.78 12.95 -6.94
C THR A 135 8.35 14.34 -7.40
N PRO A 136 9.13 15.40 -7.13
CA PRO A 136 8.83 16.74 -7.57
C PRO A 136 8.67 16.84 -9.08
N LYS A 137 7.66 17.60 -9.54
CA LYS A 137 7.33 17.76 -10.96
C LYS A 137 8.53 18.18 -11.82
N VAL A 138 9.43 19.01 -11.27
CA VAL A 138 10.65 19.48 -11.98
C VAL A 138 11.59 18.31 -12.28
N GLN A 139 11.76 17.38 -11.34
CA GLN A 139 12.60 16.19 -11.53
C GLN A 139 11.99 15.23 -12.54
N LEU A 140 10.66 15.03 -12.49
CA LEU A 140 9.95 14.20 -13.48
C LEU A 140 10.12 14.73 -14.91
N LEU A 141 10.14 16.04 -15.09
CA LEU A 141 10.35 16.68 -16.40
C LEU A 141 11.81 16.55 -16.88
N GLN A 142 12.78 16.47 -15.97
CA GLN A 142 14.19 16.27 -16.31
C GLN A 142 14.50 14.83 -16.72
N VAL A 143 13.85 13.84 -16.10
CA VAL A 143 14.07 12.42 -16.39
C VAL A 143 13.36 11.98 -17.68
N CYS A 144 12.30 12.67 -18.08
CA CYS A 144 11.51 12.35 -19.28
C CYS A 144 11.53 13.51 -20.32
N PRO A 145 12.67 13.91 -20.87
CA PRO A 145 12.70 14.98 -21.87
C PRO A 145 11.97 14.62 -23.17
N PHE A 146 11.75 13.33 -23.43
CA PHE A 146 11.07 12.82 -24.63
C PHE A 146 9.56 12.56 -24.45
N LEU A 147 9.08 12.44 -23.22
CA LEU A 147 7.67 12.23 -22.92
C LEU A 147 7.07 13.55 -22.43
N GLY A 148 6.56 14.34 -23.36
CA GLY A 148 5.82 15.55 -23.00
C GLY A 148 4.72 15.23 -21.97
N PHE A 149 4.41 16.21 -21.11
CA PHE A 149 3.43 16.11 -20.03
C PHE A 149 2.09 15.46 -20.44
N LYS A 150 1.67 15.58 -21.69
CA LYS A 150 0.48 14.91 -22.25
C LYS A 150 0.65 13.39 -22.34
N ALA A 151 1.84 12.89 -22.69
CA ALA A 151 2.11 11.45 -22.74
C ALA A 151 2.19 10.84 -21.34
N PHE A 152 2.69 11.58 -20.35
CA PHE A 152 2.67 11.17 -18.95
C PHE A 152 1.23 11.08 -18.41
N GLN A 153 0.37 12.06 -18.73
CA GLN A 153 -1.05 12.02 -18.36
C GLN A 153 -1.79 10.88 -19.07
N ALA A 154 -1.47 10.59 -20.32
CA ALA A 154 -2.04 9.48 -21.08
C ALA A 154 -1.57 8.12 -20.53
N ALA A 155 -0.29 7.96 -20.20
CA ALA A 155 0.24 6.76 -19.57
C ALA A 155 -0.37 6.54 -18.19
N LYS A 156 -0.57 7.61 -17.38
CA LYS A 156 -1.25 7.57 -16.09
C LYS A 156 -2.71 7.13 -16.22
N LYS A 157 -3.40 7.60 -17.27
CA LYS A 157 -4.77 7.21 -17.58
C LYS A 157 -4.84 5.74 -18.07
N GLN A 158 -3.94 5.33 -18.95
CA GLN A 158 -3.87 3.95 -19.45
C GLN A 158 -3.47 2.96 -18.37
N LEU A 159 -2.54 3.30 -17.47
CA LEU A 159 -2.16 2.46 -16.34
C LEU A 159 -3.36 2.24 -15.41
N GLY A 160 -4.14 3.28 -15.15
CA GLY A 160 -5.38 3.18 -14.37
C GLY A 160 -6.43 2.28 -15.03
N GLU A 161 -6.68 2.47 -16.33
CA GLU A 161 -7.69 1.69 -17.07
C GLU A 161 -7.31 0.21 -17.25
N VAL A 162 -6.04 -0.09 -17.49
CA VAL A 162 -5.54 -1.47 -17.68
C VAL A 162 -5.57 -2.26 -16.36
N LEU A 163 -5.25 -1.62 -15.24
CA LEU A 163 -5.21 -2.28 -13.93
C LEU A 163 -6.59 -2.52 -13.33
N ILE A 164 -7.52 -1.58 -13.50
CA ILE A 164 -8.92 -1.76 -13.09
C ILE A 164 -9.57 -2.90 -13.89
N ARG A 165 -9.28 -2.99 -15.19
CA ARG A 165 -9.91 -3.98 -16.07
C ARG A 165 -9.42 -5.41 -15.87
N ASN A 166 -8.15 -5.61 -15.51
CA ASN A 166 -7.53 -6.94 -15.45
C ASN A 166 -7.57 -7.61 -14.07
N HIS A 167 -7.79 -6.89 -12.99
CA HIS A 167 -7.73 -7.46 -11.63
C HIS A 167 -9.06 -7.50 -10.87
N PHE A 168 -10.03 -6.62 -11.18
CA PHE A 168 -11.30 -6.62 -10.46
C PHE A 168 -12.24 -7.74 -10.92
N CYS A 169 -12.18 -8.15 -12.19
CA CYS A 169 -13.02 -9.22 -12.73
C CYS A 169 -12.63 -10.64 -12.28
N SER A 170 -11.40 -10.84 -11.77
CA SER A 170 -10.94 -12.18 -11.37
C SER A 170 -11.26 -12.54 -9.92
N PHE A 171 -11.64 -11.57 -9.09
CA PHE A 171 -11.84 -11.76 -7.64
C PHE A 171 -13.30 -11.76 -7.18
N LEU A 172 -14.23 -11.23 -7.99
CA LEU A 172 -15.66 -11.21 -7.64
C LEU A 172 -16.34 -12.59 -7.45
N PRO A 173 -15.94 -13.68 -8.13
CA PRO A 173 -16.60 -14.97 -7.95
C PRO A 173 -16.30 -15.67 -6.62
N MET A 174 -15.38 -15.17 -5.81
CA MET A 174 -15.04 -15.79 -4.52
C MET A 174 -15.90 -15.31 -3.34
N PHE A 175 -16.78 -14.33 -3.54
CA PHE A 175 -17.58 -13.69 -2.47
C PHE A 175 -19.10 -13.82 -2.66
N THR A 176 -19.56 -14.67 -3.60
CA THR A 176 -20.99 -15.05 -3.70
C THR A 176 -21.20 -16.46 -3.12
#